data_311cb125b2445d1d6de33fa36a5e2ee1
#
_entry.id   311cb125b2445d1d6de33fa36a5e2ee1
#
_cell.length_a   1.000
_cell.length_b   1.000
_cell.length_c   1.000
_cell.angle_alpha   90.00
_cell.angle_beta   90.00
_cell.angle_gamma   90.00
#
_symmetry.space_group_name_H-M   'P 1'
#
loop_
_entity.id
_entity.type
_entity.pdbx_description
1 polymer ?
#
loop_
_entity_poly.entity_id
_entity_poly.type
_entity_poly.pdbx_seq_one_letter_code
_entity_poly.pdbx_strand_id
1 'polypeptide(L)'
;MSTWGGPVDVTLTNGRVVTPDGVLENGWVSVRDGRIAAVGEGAAPEGPTTDVGGGTIVPGFVDIHCHGGGGDAFTSSDPAKVRKAASAHRRHGTTTLLASLVSRPVPELADQVSALAELVQEGVVAGIHLEGPFLSAARCGAHDPAILCPPEQTAVTKLLDAGKGTVRMITIAPELEGAVVAVRQLVDSGVIAAIGHTDATEAQVRPAVDAGASVATHLFNGMRPLHHREPGPIGALLDDERVTVELICDLVHLHPTAVRLAARHAGLKRTVLITDAIAAAGVGDGVYDVGGLEVRVVDGVPTLAGGAALAGSTLTMDMAFRNAVNSCGLSLVEAAYAASTRGAELLGLDTGKLQPGCAADLVVLDAELRPRDVMSKGEWVKDQVDG
;
A
#
# COMPACT_ATOMS: atom_id res chain seq x y z
N MET A 1 14.96 10.86 -20.85
CA MET A 1 16.32 10.45 -20.47
C MET A 1 16.40 10.55 -18.98
N SER A 2 16.68 9.45 -18.28
CA SER A 2 16.74 9.40 -16.81
C SER A 2 17.84 10.35 -16.33
N THR A 3 17.49 11.32 -15.48
CA THR A 3 18.42 12.25 -14.82
C THR A 3 19.11 11.62 -13.60
N TRP A 4 18.93 10.33 -13.40
CA TRP A 4 19.49 9.56 -12.28
C TRP A 4 20.81 8.93 -12.71
N GLY A 5 21.83 9.00 -11.88
CA GLY A 5 23.03 8.19 -12.06
C GLY A 5 22.61 6.71 -12.02
N GLY A 6 23.18 5.86 -12.85
CA GLY A 6 22.83 4.44 -12.90
C GLY A 6 23.03 3.69 -11.59
N PRO A 7 22.61 2.41 -11.52
CA PRO A 7 22.74 1.58 -10.33
C PRO A 7 24.17 1.59 -9.78
N VAL A 8 24.29 1.72 -8.45
CA VAL A 8 25.61 1.74 -7.80
C VAL A 8 25.97 0.36 -7.26
N ASP A 9 27.19 -0.05 -7.50
CA ASP A 9 27.79 -1.23 -6.87
C ASP A 9 28.38 -0.81 -5.52
N VAL A 10 27.76 -1.22 -4.42
CA VAL A 10 28.12 -0.81 -3.07
C VAL A 10 27.77 -1.86 -2.04
N THR A 11 28.54 -1.95 -0.97
CA THR A 11 28.15 -2.70 0.23
C THR A 11 27.87 -1.74 1.38
N LEU A 12 26.64 -1.73 1.87
CA LEU A 12 26.24 -1.00 3.08
C LEU A 12 26.72 -1.79 4.29
N THR A 13 27.43 -1.15 5.20
CA THR A 13 28.09 -1.78 6.35
C THR A 13 27.74 -1.09 7.65
N ASN A 14 28.04 -1.74 8.79
CA ASN A 14 27.85 -1.17 10.13
C ASN A 14 26.37 -0.81 10.37
N GLY A 15 25.44 -1.71 10.00
CA GLY A 15 24.01 -1.52 10.19
C GLY A 15 23.35 -2.70 10.87
N ARG A 16 22.15 -2.48 11.38
CA ARG A 16 21.18 -3.51 11.77
C ARG A 16 20.38 -3.88 10.53
N VAL A 17 20.57 -5.07 9.98
CA VAL A 17 19.90 -5.49 8.75
C VAL A 17 18.69 -6.35 9.09
N VAL A 18 17.49 -5.88 8.71
CA VAL A 18 16.24 -6.61 8.94
C VAL A 18 15.96 -7.52 7.75
N THR A 19 16.11 -8.82 7.96
CA THR A 19 15.83 -9.88 6.97
C THR A 19 14.53 -10.61 7.31
N PRO A 20 13.98 -11.42 6.39
CA PRO A 20 12.83 -12.27 6.72
C PRO A 20 13.05 -13.23 7.88
N ASP A 21 14.32 -13.63 8.13
CA ASP A 21 14.68 -14.61 9.14
C ASP A 21 15.07 -13.99 10.49
N GLY A 22 15.24 -12.65 10.56
CA GLY A 22 15.64 -11.96 11.78
C GLY A 22 16.41 -10.68 11.54
N VAL A 23 17.00 -10.14 12.61
CA VAL A 23 17.85 -8.94 12.57
C VAL A 23 19.32 -9.35 12.71
N LEU A 24 20.17 -8.92 11.78
CA LEU A 24 21.63 -9.04 11.83
C LEU A 24 22.17 -7.76 12.47
N GLU A 25 22.71 -7.84 13.69
CA GLU A 25 23.06 -6.66 14.50
C GLU A 25 24.31 -5.91 13.99
N ASN A 26 25.29 -6.60 13.43
CA ASN A 26 26.43 -6.03 12.73
C ASN A 26 26.42 -6.47 11.27
N GLY A 27 25.30 -6.13 10.62
CA GLY A 27 24.97 -6.60 9.30
C GLY A 27 25.51 -5.72 8.18
N TRP A 28 25.52 -6.32 6.99
CA TRP A 28 25.82 -5.64 5.74
C TRP A 28 24.93 -6.14 4.60
N VAL A 29 24.71 -5.27 3.62
CA VAL A 29 23.96 -5.56 2.38
C VAL A 29 24.82 -5.16 1.19
N SER A 30 25.11 -6.10 0.31
CA SER A 30 25.86 -5.87 -0.93
C SER A 30 24.89 -5.72 -2.11
N VAL A 31 25.03 -4.63 -2.84
CA VAL A 31 24.23 -4.29 -4.04
C VAL A 31 25.13 -4.36 -5.26
N ARG A 32 24.64 -5.01 -6.34
CA ARG A 32 25.28 -5.12 -7.66
C ARG A 32 24.21 -5.08 -8.73
N ASP A 33 24.43 -4.33 -9.79
CA ASP A 33 23.51 -4.26 -10.95
C ASP A 33 22.05 -4.01 -10.56
N GLY A 34 21.81 -3.14 -9.58
CA GLY A 34 20.47 -2.80 -9.11
C GLY A 34 19.77 -3.90 -8.30
N ARG A 35 20.49 -4.96 -7.91
CA ARG A 35 19.96 -6.09 -7.12
C ARG A 35 20.76 -6.30 -5.85
N ILE A 36 20.14 -6.91 -4.86
CA ILE A 36 20.82 -7.41 -3.68
C ILE A 36 21.63 -8.65 -4.08
N ALA A 37 22.95 -8.53 -4.01
CA ALA A 37 23.89 -9.61 -4.34
C ALA A 37 24.10 -10.54 -3.15
N ALA A 38 24.23 -9.98 -1.94
CA ALA A 38 24.43 -10.75 -0.72
C ALA A 38 24.00 -9.93 0.52
N VAL A 39 23.67 -10.65 1.57
CA VAL A 39 23.40 -10.09 2.92
C VAL A 39 24.17 -10.96 3.91
N GLY A 40 24.75 -10.34 4.93
CA GLY A 40 25.50 -11.08 5.93
C GLY A 40 25.78 -10.29 7.19
N GLU A 41 26.54 -10.89 8.09
CA GLU A 41 26.92 -10.32 9.38
C GLU A 41 28.44 -10.40 9.55
N GLY A 42 29.02 -9.44 10.31
CA GLY A 42 30.45 -9.37 10.56
C GLY A 42 31.24 -8.74 9.43
N ALA A 43 32.32 -9.37 8.97
CA ALA A 43 33.19 -8.81 7.93
C ALA A 43 32.47 -8.74 6.58
N ALA A 44 32.38 -7.56 6.01
CA ALA A 44 31.80 -7.34 4.69
C ALA A 44 32.72 -7.83 3.57
N PRO A 45 32.19 -8.16 2.37
CA PRO A 45 32.98 -8.46 1.19
C PRO A 45 33.90 -7.28 0.80
N GLU A 46 35.03 -7.59 0.14
CA GLU A 46 35.90 -6.55 -0.43
C GLU A 46 35.18 -5.75 -1.52
N GLY A 47 35.46 -4.45 -1.58
CA GLY A 47 34.88 -3.55 -2.59
C GLY A 47 34.44 -2.20 -2.02
N PRO A 48 33.75 -1.39 -2.82
CA PRO A 48 33.20 -0.12 -2.35
C PRO A 48 32.21 -0.30 -1.21
N THR A 49 32.39 0.44 -0.12
CA THR A 49 31.53 0.37 1.07
C THR A 49 30.95 1.75 1.40
N THR A 50 29.78 1.74 2.02
CA THR A 50 29.15 2.89 2.67
C THR A 50 28.80 2.50 4.10
N ASP A 51 29.38 3.20 5.07
CA ASP A 51 29.07 3.01 6.48
C ASP A 51 27.73 3.69 6.81
N VAL A 52 26.76 2.91 7.29
CA VAL A 52 25.44 3.44 7.68
C VAL A 52 25.40 3.87 9.16
N GLY A 53 26.54 3.87 9.86
CA GLY A 53 26.67 4.49 11.20
C GLY A 53 25.73 3.89 12.25
N GLY A 54 25.51 2.58 12.25
CA GLY A 54 24.60 1.90 13.18
C GLY A 54 23.12 2.02 12.83
N GLY A 55 22.79 2.61 11.68
CA GLY A 55 21.39 2.71 11.19
C GLY A 55 20.74 1.35 10.95
N THR A 56 19.41 1.32 10.93
CA THR A 56 18.64 0.10 10.62
C THR A 56 18.35 0.05 9.13
N ILE A 57 18.77 -1.02 8.45
CA ILE A 57 18.50 -1.25 7.03
C ILE A 57 17.28 -2.16 6.93
N VAL A 58 16.20 -1.65 6.31
CA VAL A 58 14.97 -2.41 6.06
C VAL A 58 14.72 -2.50 4.55
N PRO A 59 13.92 -3.46 4.06
CA PRO A 59 13.47 -3.46 2.67
C PRO A 59 12.72 -2.16 2.35
N GLY A 60 12.80 -1.70 1.11
CA GLY A 60 11.96 -0.62 0.60
C GLY A 60 10.50 -0.94 0.80
N PHE A 61 9.72 0.03 1.26
CA PHE A 61 8.31 -0.16 1.56
C PHE A 61 7.49 -0.39 0.29
N VAL A 62 6.45 -1.21 0.42
CA VAL A 62 5.51 -1.57 -0.64
C VAL A 62 4.10 -1.21 -0.19
N ASP A 63 3.53 -0.18 -0.79
CA ASP A 63 2.21 0.33 -0.47
C ASP A 63 1.20 -0.08 -1.55
N ILE A 64 0.27 -0.96 -1.18
CA ILE A 64 -0.71 -1.49 -2.13
C ILE A 64 -2.02 -0.69 -2.16
N HIS A 65 -2.15 0.37 -1.32
CA HIS A 65 -3.34 1.21 -1.24
C HIS A 65 -2.95 2.66 -0.94
N CYS A 66 -2.88 3.49 -1.99
CA CYS A 66 -2.44 4.88 -1.89
C CYS A 66 -3.10 5.73 -2.99
N HIS A 67 -3.79 6.82 -2.65
CA HIS A 67 -4.54 7.69 -3.56
C HIS A 67 -3.76 8.92 -4.02
N GLY A 68 -2.68 9.29 -3.32
CA GLY A 68 -1.88 10.45 -3.67
C GLY A 68 -0.88 10.84 -2.59
N GLY A 69 -0.18 11.94 -2.82
CA GLY A 69 0.81 12.53 -1.90
C GLY A 69 1.48 13.75 -2.51
N GLY A 70 2.22 14.51 -1.70
CA GLY A 70 2.98 15.66 -2.19
C GLY A 70 2.12 16.77 -2.84
N GLY A 71 0.85 16.86 -2.48
CA GLY A 71 -0.11 17.83 -3.00
C GLY A 71 -0.88 17.37 -4.24
N ASP A 72 -0.62 16.16 -4.76
CA ASP A 72 -1.24 15.65 -5.98
C ASP A 72 -1.86 14.25 -5.79
N ALA A 73 -2.90 13.95 -6.57
CA ALA A 73 -3.62 12.67 -6.52
C ALA A 73 -3.36 11.83 -7.77
N PHE A 74 -3.46 10.50 -7.63
CA PHE A 74 -3.34 9.56 -8.76
C PHE A 74 -4.53 9.61 -9.72
N THR A 75 -5.63 10.25 -9.34
CA THR A 75 -6.76 10.54 -10.22
C THR A 75 -6.47 11.65 -11.24
N SER A 76 -5.33 12.34 -11.14
CA SER A 76 -4.94 13.40 -12.07
C SER A 76 -4.68 12.85 -13.47
N SER A 77 -5.20 13.54 -14.49
CA SER A 77 -4.88 13.27 -15.89
C SER A 77 -3.51 13.81 -16.32
N ASP A 78 -2.84 14.60 -15.46
CA ASP A 78 -1.49 15.12 -15.71
C ASP A 78 -0.42 14.13 -15.22
N PRO A 79 0.35 13.50 -16.12
CA PRO A 79 1.41 12.58 -15.74
C PRO A 79 2.46 13.18 -14.79
N ALA A 80 2.72 14.49 -14.87
CA ALA A 80 3.71 15.13 -14.00
C ALA A 80 3.23 15.14 -12.54
N LYS A 81 1.94 15.33 -12.31
CA LYS A 81 1.34 15.28 -10.96
C LYS A 81 1.39 13.86 -10.37
N VAL A 82 1.10 12.85 -11.20
CA VAL A 82 1.20 11.43 -10.78
C VAL A 82 2.65 11.09 -10.39
N ARG A 83 3.63 11.52 -11.20
CA ARG A 83 5.05 11.32 -10.88
C ARG A 83 5.46 12.04 -9.59
N LYS A 84 4.95 13.24 -9.37
CA LYS A 84 5.22 14.02 -8.15
C LYS A 84 4.65 13.30 -6.92
N ALA A 85 3.41 12.80 -6.99
CA ALA A 85 2.80 12.03 -5.92
C ALA A 85 3.61 10.76 -5.59
N ALA A 86 3.99 9.97 -6.60
CA ALA A 86 4.84 8.79 -6.42
C ALA A 86 6.23 9.15 -5.85
N SER A 87 6.83 10.26 -6.29
CA SER A 87 8.11 10.74 -5.79
C SER A 87 8.04 11.18 -4.33
N ALA A 88 6.91 11.78 -3.89
CA ALA A 88 6.70 12.15 -2.50
C ALA A 88 6.79 10.91 -1.59
N HIS A 89 6.08 9.84 -1.93
CA HIS A 89 6.14 8.59 -1.18
C HIS A 89 7.51 7.91 -1.23
N ARG A 90 8.22 8.03 -2.37
CA ARG A 90 9.57 7.46 -2.50
C ARG A 90 10.57 8.08 -1.54
N ARG A 91 10.49 9.40 -1.27
CA ARG A 91 11.31 10.07 -0.24
C ARG A 91 11.04 9.56 1.17
N HIS A 92 9.85 9.02 1.40
CA HIS A 92 9.45 8.36 2.64
C HIS A 92 9.72 6.84 2.65
N GLY A 93 10.54 6.36 1.70
CA GLY A 93 10.95 4.95 1.65
C GLY A 93 10.02 4.00 0.91
N THR A 94 8.89 4.47 0.37
CA THR A 94 7.99 3.66 -0.45
C THR A 94 8.58 3.52 -1.86
N THR A 95 9.30 2.44 -2.10
CA THR A 95 9.95 2.17 -3.40
C THR A 95 9.00 1.56 -4.42
N THR A 96 7.91 0.97 -3.96
CA THR A 96 6.90 0.32 -4.78
C THR A 96 5.51 0.70 -4.27
N LEU A 97 4.62 1.15 -5.15
CA LEU A 97 3.24 1.44 -4.78
C LEU A 97 2.25 1.14 -5.90
N LEU A 98 0.99 0.84 -5.52
CA LEU A 98 -0.15 0.89 -6.42
C LEU A 98 -0.78 2.27 -6.40
N ALA A 99 -1.13 2.79 -7.58
CA ALA A 99 -1.95 3.99 -7.69
C ALA A 99 -3.41 3.61 -7.49
N SER A 100 -4.01 4.06 -6.39
CA SER A 100 -5.42 3.80 -6.07
C SER A 100 -6.31 4.88 -6.67
N LEU A 101 -7.32 4.44 -7.40
CA LEU A 101 -8.39 5.28 -7.93
C LEU A 101 -9.65 5.09 -7.11
N VAL A 102 -10.25 6.19 -6.66
CA VAL A 102 -11.54 6.19 -5.98
C VAL A 102 -12.68 6.01 -6.96
N SER A 103 -13.87 5.68 -6.46
CA SER A 103 -15.09 5.50 -7.26
C SER A 103 -15.36 6.65 -8.20
N ARG A 104 -15.67 6.32 -9.46
CA ARG A 104 -16.18 7.20 -10.52
C ARG A 104 -17.17 6.40 -11.39
N PRO A 105 -18.03 7.06 -12.18
CA PRO A 105 -18.77 6.36 -13.23
C PRO A 105 -17.83 5.50 -14.07
N VAL A 106 -18.23 4.25 -14.37
CA VAL A 106 -17.35 3.26 -15.03
C VAL A 106 -16.66 3.78 -16.30
N PRO A 107 -17.31 4.61 -17.18
CA PRO A 107 -16.62 5.17 -18.33
C PRO A 107 -15.46 6.11 -17.95
N GLU A 108 -15.69 7.02 -17.00
CA GLU A 108 -14.67 7.97 -16.53
C GLU A 108 -13.51 7.23 -15.82
N LEU A 109 -13.84 6.23 -15.01
CA LEU A 109 -12.84 5.41 -14.34
C LEU A 109 -11.98 4.64 -15.35
N ALA A 110 -12.58 4.13 -16.44
CA ALA A 110 -11.84 3.47 -17.52
C ALA A 110 -10.86 4.42 -18.22
N ASP A 111 -11.24 5.69 -18.43
CA ASP A 111 -10.35 6.70 -19.00
C ASP A 111 -9.16 6.99 -18.06
N GLN A 112 -9.40 7.11 -16.74
CA GLN A 112 -8.34 7.28 -15.73
C GLN A 112 -7.40 6.06 -15.68
N VAL A 113 -7.95 4.85 -15.70
CA VAL A 113 -7.18 3.59 -15.76
C VAL A 113 -6.29 3.56 -16.99
N SER A 114 -6.82 3.94 -18.17
CA SER A 114 -6.05 3.96 -19.42
C SER A 114 -4.89 4.94 -19.36
N ALA A 115 -5.10 6.13 -18.76
CA ALA A 115 -4.04 7.13 -18.59
C ALA A 115 -2.93 6.63 -17.63
N LEU A 116 -3.30 5.98 -16.51
CA LEU A 116 -2.35 5.43 -15.56
C LEU A 116 -1.59 4.21 -16.12
N ALA A 117 -2.20 3.43 -17.02
CA ALA A 117 -1.57 2.25 -17.58
C ALA A 117 -0.23 2.56 -18.26
N GLU A 118 -0.10 3.73 -18.90
CA GLU A 118 1.17 4.18 -19.50
C GLU A 118 2.24 4.41 -18.44
N LEU A 119 1.87 5.04 -17.31
CA LEU A 119 2.79 5.31 -16.20
C LEU A 119 3.22 4.04 -15.45
N VAL A 120 2.37 3.02 -15.43
CA VAL A 120 2.75 1.68 -14.95
C VAL A 120 3.80 1.06 -15.86
N GLN A 121 3.61 1.12 -17.19
CA GLN A 121 4.57 0.61 -18.18
C GLN A 121 5.92 1.32 -18.09
N GLU A 122 5.93 2.61 -17.77
CA GLU A 122 7.16 3.39 -17.52
C GLU A 122 7.80 3.10 -16.16
N GLY A 123 7.13 2.33 -15.28
CA GLY A 123 7.64 1.98 -13.95
C GLY A 123 7.55 3.08 -12.91
N VAL A 124 6.68 4.08 -13.11
CA VAL A 124 6.40 5.15 -12.13
C VAL A 124 5.68 4.58 -10.91
N VAL A 125 4.70 3.72 -11.15
CA VAL A 125 3.95 2.96 -10.15
C VAL A 125 3.92 1.47 -10.55
N ALA A 126 3.66 0.58 -9.61
CA ALA A 126 3.72 -0.87 -9.83
C ALA A 126 2.43 -1.46 -10.41
N GLY A 127 1.38 -0.68 -10.45
CA GLY A 127 0.07 -1.08 -10.94
C GLY A 127 -1.03 -0.17 -10.44
N ILE A 128 -2.27 -0.53 -10.73
CA ILE A 128 -3.46 0.24 -10.40
C ILE A 128 -4.33 -0.57 -9.42
N HIS A 129 -4.78 0.08 -8.36
CA HIS A 129 -5.84 -0.39 -7.49
C HIS A 129 -7.12 0.42 -7.77
N LEU A 130 -8.26 -0.24 -7.89
CA LEU A 130 -9.56 0.41 -7.99
C LEU A 130 -10.31 0.23 -6.68
N GLU A 131 -10.51 1.31 -5.95
CA GLU A 131 -11.37 1.33 -4.79
C GLU A 131 -12.80 1.72 -5.20
N GLY A 132 -13.55 0.70 -5.59
CA GLY A 132 -14.88 0.86 -6.17
C GLY A 132 -14.89 0.96 -7.71
N PRO A 133 -16.03 1.31 -8.31
CA PRO A 133 -17.29 1.80 -7.73
C PRO A 133 -18.24 0.71 -7.17
N PHE A 134 -17.79 -0.50 -7.04
CA PHE A 134 -18.57 -1.68 -6.64
C PHE A 134 -18.66 -1.81 -5.11
N LEU A 135 -19.08 -0.74 -4.43
CA LEU A 135 -19.09 -0.58 -2.98
C LEU A 135 -20.50 -0.46 -2.42
N SER A 136 -20.65 -0.77 -1.14
CA SER A 136 -21.93 -0.61 -0.43
C SER A 136 -22.22 0.85 -0.13
N ALA A 137 -23.37 1.35 -0.57
CA ALA A 137 -23.81 2.72 -0.24
C ALA A 137 -23.97 2.92 1.28
N ALA A 138 -24.27 1.86 2.05
CA ALA A 138 -24.35 1.92 3.51
C ALA A 138 -22.99 2.11 4.19
N ARG A 139 -21.89 1.84 3.47
CA ARG A 139 -20.50 1.92 3.96
C ARG A 139 -19.59 2.68 2.99
N CYS A 140 -20.16 3.65 2.28
CA CYS A 140 -19.45 4.38 1.22
C CYS A 140 -18.23 5.17 1.69
N GLY A 141 -18.14 5.53 2.99
CA GLY A 141 -17.01 6.34 3.46
C GLY A 141 -16.92 7.68 2.72
N ALA A 142 -15.77 7.95 2.12
CA ALA A 142 -15.49 9.14 1.31
C ALA A 142 -15.79 8.94 -0.20
N HIS A 143 -16.68 8.02 -0.55
CA HIS A 143 -17.18 7.86 -1.92
C HIS A 143 -18.57 8.46 -2.07
N ASP A 144 -18.88 9.06 -3.24
CA ASP A 144 -20.22 9.54 -3.54
C ASP A 144 -21.18 8.34 -3.73
N PRO A 145 -22.19 8.15 -2.88
CA PRO A 145 -23.09 7.01 -3.00
C PRO A 145 -23.92 7.02 -4.29
N ALA A 146 -24.05 8.16 -4.97
CA ALA A 146 -24.84 8.27 -6.20
C ALA A 146 -24.17 7.60 -7.42
N ILE A 147 -22.85 7.36 -7.36
CA ILE A 147 -22.08 6.74 -8.45
C ILE A 147 -21.76 5.26 -8.20
N LEU A 148 -22.06 4.76 -7.00
CA LEU A 148 -21.81 3.36 -6.68
C LEU A 148 -22.77 2.45 -7.44
N CYS A 149 -22.28 1.31 -7.90
CA CYS A 149 -23.06 0.40 -8.73
C CYS A 149 -22.69 -1.07 -8.44
N PRO A 150 -23.57 -2.03 -8.81
CA PRO A 150 -23.23 -3.44 -8.79
C PRO A 150 -22.09 -3.76 -9.76
N PRO A 151 -21.25 -4.79 -9.45
CA PRO A 151 -20.14 -5.22 -10.32
C PRO A 151 -20.63 -6.09 -11.48
N GLU A 152 -21.30 -5.47 -12.46
CA GLU A 152 -21.68 -6.16 -13.69
C GLU A 152 -20.44 -6.64 -14.45
N GLN A 153 -20.49 -7.84 -15.02
CA GLN A 153 -19.36 -8.43 -15.76
C GLN A 153 -18.83 -7.51 -16.88
N THR A 154 -19.74 -6.82 -17.59
CA THR A 154 -19.38 -5.87 -18.65
C THR A 154 -18.65 -4.66 -18.11
N ALA A 155 -18.99 -4.16 -16.92
CA ALA A 155 -18.30 -3.07 -16.25
C ALA A 155 -16.90 -3.50 -15.81
N VAL A 156 -16.77 -4.67 -15.21
CA VAL A 156 -15.46 -5.25 -14.82
C VAL A 156 -14.59 -5.45 -16.06
N THR A 157 -15.11 -6.07 -17.13
CA THR A 157 -14.38 -6.25 -18.40
C THR A 157 -13.87 -4.92 -18.94
N LYS A 158 -14.72 -3.89 -18.98
CA LYS A 158 -14.33 -2.56 -19.47
C LYS A 158 -13.15 -1.97 -18.72
N LEU A 159 -13.13 -2.09 -17.37
CA LEU A 159 -12.03 -1.58 -16.53
C LEU A 159 -10.74 -2.38 -16.74
N LEU A 160 -10.84 -3.72 -16.86
CA LEU A 160 -9.68 -4.58 -17.11
C LEU A 160 -9.08 -4.31 -18.49
N ASP A 161 -9.92 -4.18 -19.53
CA ASP A 161 -9.48 -3.88 -20.91
C ASP A 161 -8.79 -2.52 -20.98
N ALA A 162 -9.33 -1.48 -20.31
CA ALA A 162 -8.71 -0.16 -20.22
C ALA A 162 -7.31 -0.23 -19.56
N GLY A 163 -7.15 -1.09 -18.57
CA GLY A 163 -5.89 -1.26 -17.86
C GLY A 163 -4.83 -2.05 -18.62
N LYS A 164 -5.17 -2.81 -19.67
CA LYS A 164 -4.19 -3.58 -20.47
C LYS A 164 -3.24 -4.44 -19.61
N GLY A 165 -3.77 -5.06 -18.53
CA GLY A 165 -3.01 -5.88 -17.58
C GLY A 165 -2.30 -5.11 -16.46
N THR A 166 -2.52 -3.79 -16.32
CA THR A 166 -1.93 -2.98 -15.24
C THR A 166 -2.81 -2.86 -13.99
N VAL A 167 -4.10 -3.20 -14.07
CA VAL A 167 -4.97 -3.31 -12.90
C VAL A 167 -4.53 -4.52 -12.08
N ARG A 168 -4.17 -4.30 -10.82
CA ARG A 168 -3.62 -5.33 -9.92
C ARG A 168 -4.59 -5.71 -8.81
N MET A 169 -5.48 -4.81 -8.42
CA MET A 169 -6.43 -5.03 -7.34
C MET A 169 -7.72 -4.25 -7.58
N ILE A 170 -8.86 -4.83 -7.21
CA ILE A 170 -10.17 -4.15 -7.17
C ILE A 170 -10.86 -4.47 -5.85
N THR A 171 -11.32 -3.43 -5.15
CA THR A 171 -12.13 -3.55 -3.93
C THR A 171 -13.60 -3.65 -4.29
N ILE A 172 -14.29 -4.65 -3.73
CA ILE A 172 -15.70 -4.97 -3.97
C ILE A 172 -16.42 -5.24 -2.64
N ALA A 173 -17.66 -4.78 -2.52
CA ALA A 173 -18.56 -5.17 -1.44
C ALA A 173 -19.26 -6.50 -1.82
N PRO A 174 -19.06 -7.58 -1.04
CA PRO A 174 -19.46 -8.94 -1.44
C PRO A 174 -20.98 -9.18 -1.38
N GLU A 175 -21.73 -8.31 -0.71
CA GLU A 175 -23.21 -8.38 -0.64
C GLU A 175 -23.91 -7.86 -1.90
N LEU A 176 -23.19 -7.19 -2.80
CA LEU A 176 -23.76 -6.67 -4.03
C LEU A 176 -24.13 -7.78 -5.00
N GLU A 177 -25.23 -7.58 -5.74
CA GLU A 177 -25.63 -8.51 -6.80
C GLU A 177 -24.49 -8.68 -7.83
N GLY A 178 -24.16 -9.92 -8.17
CA GLY A 178 -23.06 -10.22 -9.10
C GLY A 178 -21.66 -10.24 -8.49
N ALA A 179 -21.47 -9.84 -7.22
CA ALA A 179 -20.14 -9.69 -6.61
C ALA A 179 -19.30 -10.98 -6.66
N VAL A 180 -19.88 -12.14 -6.34
CA VAL A 180 -19.16 -13.43 -6.38
C VAL A 180 -18.71 -13.79 -7.80
N VAL A 181 -19.52 -13.45 -8.81
CA VAL A 181 -19.16 -13.67 -10.21
C VAL A 181 -18.03 -12.73 -10.63
N ALA A 182 -18.11 -11.47 -10.23
CA ALA A 182 -17.06 -10.48 -10.47
C ALA A 182 -15.73 -10.87 -9.79
N VAL A 183 -15.77 -11.37 -8.56
CA VAL A 183 -14.58 -11.88 -7.87
C VAL A 183 -13.91 -12.99 -8.68
N ARG A 184 -14.66 -13.97 -9.18
CA ARG A 184 -14.10 -15.02 -10.05
C ARG A 184 -13.49 -14.46 -11.32
N GLN A 185 -14.18 -13.53 -11.98
CA GLN A 185 -13.66 -12.85 -13.18
C GLN A 185 -12.33 -12.15 -12.91
N LEU A 186 -12.18 -11.45 -11.78
CA LEU A 186 -10.92 -10.81 -11.37
C LEU A 186 -9.81 -11.83 -11.16
N VAL A 187 -10.09 -12.88 -10.39
CA VAL A 187 -9.13 -13.94 -10.08
C VAL A 187 -8.66 -14.65 -11.34
N ASP A 188 -9.59 -14.99 -12.24
CA ASP A 188 -9.28 -15.61 -13.54
C ASP A 188 -8.43 -14.69 -14.44
N SER A 189 -8.53 -13.38 -14.23
CA SER A 189 -7.73 -12.36 -14.93
C SER A 189 -6.39 -12.04 -14.22
N GLY A 190 -6.05 -12.73 -13.13
CA GLY A 190 -4.84 -12.49 -12.34
C GLY A 190 -4.89 -11.20 -11.52
N VAL A 191 -6.09 -10.68 -11.23
CA VAL A 191 -6.31 -9.46 -10.45
C VAL A 191 -6.76 -9.83 -9.04
N ILE A 192 -6.20 -9.19 -8.04
CA ILE A 192 -6.57 -9.38 -6.63
C ILE A 192 -7.98 -8.82 -6.42
N ALA A 193 -8.90 -9.68 -5.96
CA ALA A 193 -10.18 -9.24 -5.46
C ALA A 193 -10.06 -8.94 -3.96
N ALA A 194 -10.28 -7.67 -3.58
CA ALA A 194 -10.28 -7.21 -2.21
C ALA A 194 -11.72 -6.95 -1.73
N ILE A 195 -12.00 -7.26 -0.48
CA ILE A 195 -13.29 -7.03 0.16
C ILE A 195 -13.18 -5.79 1.04
N GLY A 196 -14.01 -4.79 0.76
CA GLY A 196 -14.05 -3.55 1.53
C GLY A 196 -15.32 -2.74 1.28
N HIS A 197 -15.50 -1.65 2.01
CA HIS A 197 -16.68 -0.78 1.94
C HIS A 197 -17.99 -1.56 1.91
N THR A 198 -18.17 -2.42 2.94
CA THR A 198 -19.19 -3.46 2.94
C THR A 198 -20.02 -3.47 4.22
N ASP A 199 -21.32 -3.64 4.07
CA ASP A 199 -22.25 -3.94 5.17
C ASP A 199 -22.64 -5.44 5.22
N ALA A 200 -21.82 -6.30 4.59
CA ALA A 200 -22.07 -7.74 4.53
C ALA A 200 -22.14 -8.40 5.90
N THR A 201 -22.93 -9.47 5.97
CA THR A 201 -22.84 -10.45 7.04
C THR A 201 -21.69 -11.41 6.78
N GLU A 202 -21.27 -12.18 7.78
CA GLU A 202 -20.28 -13.25 7.61
C GLU A 202 -20.69 -14.22 6.49
N ALA A 203 -21.98 -14.61 6.45
CA ALA A 203 -22.51 -15.52 5.44
C ALA A 203 -22.43 -14.98 4.00
N GLN A 204 -22.42 -13.66 3.82
CA GLN A 204 -22.26 -13.01 2.52
C GLN A 204 -20.79 -12.86 2.11
N VAL A 205 -19.86 -12.77 3.07
CA VAL A 205 -18.42 -12.70 2.79
C VAL A 205 -17.83 -14.03 2.33
N ARG A 206 -18.21 -15.13 2.99
CA ARG A 206 -17.62 -16.47 2.71
C ARG A 206 -17.66 -16.87 1.24
N PRO A 207 -18.77 -16.74 0.49
CA PRO A 207 -18.80 -17.08 -0.94
C PRO A 207 -17.82 -16.27 -1.80
N ALA A 208 -17.51 -15.01 -1.43
CA ALA A 208 -16.54 -14.20 -2.14
C ALA A 208 -15.10 -14.68 -1.86
N VAL A 209 -14.79 -15.05 -0.61
CA VAL A 209 -13.49 -15.67 -0.27
C VAL A 209 -13.34 -17.04 -0.94
N ASP A 210 -14.39 -17.85 -0.99
CA ASP A 210 -14.40 -19.14 -1.69
C ASP A 210 -14.24 -18.97 -3.21
N ALA A 211 -14.64 -17.82 -3.75
CA ALA A 211 -14.41 -17.45 -5.16
C ALA A 211 -13.00 -16.92 -5.42
N GLY A 212 -12.18 -16.70 -4.38
CA GLY A 212 -10.79 -16.30 -4.48
C GLY A 212 -10.47 -14.87 -4.02
N ALA A 213 -11.41 -14.16 -3.39
CA ALA A 213 -11.09 -12.89 -2.74
C ALA A 213 -10.04 -13.13 -1.63
N SER A 214 -8.96 -12.34 -1.61
CA SER A 214 -7.79 -12.65 -0.80
C SER A 214 -7.22 -11.45 -0.01
N VAL A 215 -7.87 -10.29 -0.09
CA VAL A 215 -7.48 -9.09 0.67
C VAL A 215 -8.70 -8.49 1.35
N ALA A 216 -8.53 -8.04 2.59
CA ALA A 216 -9.48 -7.21 3.32
C ALA A 216 -8.99 -5.76 3.27
N THR A 217 -9.66 -4.92 2.50
CA THR A 217 -9.33 -3.50 2.32
C THR A 217 -9.48 -2.77 3.64
N HIS A 218 -8.44 -2.06 4.09
CA HIS A 218 -8.35 -1.26 5.33
C HIS A 218 -9.27 -1.77 6.45
N LEU A 219 -9.01 -3.02 6.88
CA LEU A 219 -9.82 -3.76 7.87
C LEU A 219 -10.34 -2.85 9.00
N PHE A 220 -11.60 -2.98 9.37
CA PHE A 220 -12.44 -2.19 10.27
C PHE A 220 -13.06 -0.94 9.63
N ASN A 221 -12.38 -0.26 8.72
CA ASN A 221 -12.83 0.99 8.14
C ASN A 221 -13.80 0.72 6.99
N GLY A 222 -14.87 1.52 6.88
CA GLY A 222 -15.89 1.28 5.86
C GLY A 222 -16.58 -0.09 5.95
N MET A 223 -16.61 -0.73 7.11
CA MET A 223 -17.18 -2.07 7.29
C MET A 223 -18.28 -2.09 8.37
N ARG A 224 -19.19 -3.09 8.27
CA ARG A 224 -20.08 -3.40 9.39
C ARG A 224 -19.26 -3.73 10.63
N PRO A 225 -19.54 -3.11 11.79
CA PRO A 225 -18.76 -3.32 13.01
C PRO A 225 -18.76 -4.79 13.47
N LEU A 226 -17.62 -5.23 14.01
CA LEU A 226 -17.50 -6.54 14.66
C LEU A 226 -18.40 -6.62 15.88
N HIS A 227 -19.30 -7.60 15.92
CA HIS A 227 -20.14 -7.88 17.07
C HIS A 227 -20.04 -9.34 17.47
N HIS A 228 -20.01 -9.63 18.77
CA HIS A 228 -19.73 -10.96 19.31
C HIS A 228 -20.77 -12.06 18.96
N ARG A 229 -21.94 -11.70 18.46
CA ARG A 229 -22.97 -12.62 17.97
C ARG A 229 -23.17 -12.53 16.47
N GLU A 230 -22.67 -11.49 15.82
CA GLU A 230 -22.68 -11.27 14.38
C GLU A 230 -21.32 -10.67 13.95
N PRO A 231 -20.31 -11.50 13.69
CA PRO A 231 -18.95 -11.02 13.45
C PRO A 231 -18.82 -10.12 12.21
N GLY A 232 -19.74 -10.22 11.28
CA GLY A 232 -19.76 -9.45 10.05
C GLY A 232 -18.53 -9.69 9.17
N PRO A 233 -18.20 -8.73 8.29
CA PRO A 233 -17.07 -8.88 7.39
C PRO A 233 -15.73 -8.89 8.14
N ILE A 234 -15.61 -8.13 9.22
CA ILE A 234 -14.37 -8.03 10.01
C ILE A 234 -13.99 -9.40 10.57
N GLY A 235 -14.95 -10.08 11.23
CA GLY A 235 -14.71 -11.41 11.79
C GLY A 235 -14.41 -12.44 10.71
N ALA A 236 -15.23 -12.47 9.64
CA ALA A 236 -15.06 -13.41 8.55
C ALA A 236 -13.70 -13.29 7.84
N LEU A 237 -13.26 -12.07 7.53
CA LEU A 237 -12.01 -11.81 6.82
C LEU A 237 -10.76 -11.99 7.70
N LEU A 238 -10.86 -11.59 8.97
CA LEU A 238 -9.75 -11.72 9.90
C LEU A 238 -9.47 -13.18 10.27
N ASP A 239 -10.52 -14.00 10.39
CA ASP A 239 -10.44 -15.42 10.77
C ASP A 239 -10.02 -16.34 9.60
N ASP A 240 -10.27 -15.96 8.35
CA ASP A 240 -9.94 -16.79 7.19
C ASP A 240 -8.46 -16.71 6.83
N GLU A 241 -7.76 -17.85 6.89
CA GLU A 241 -6.31 -17.93 6.65
C GLU A 241 -5.89 -17.57 5.21
N ARG A 242 -6.82 -17.54 4.27
CA ARG A 242 -6.58 -17.16 2.86
C ARG A 242 -6.51 -15.65 2.65
N VAL A 243 -7.00 -14.86 3.64
CA VAL A 243 -7.18 -13.42 3.50
C VAL A 243 -6.05 -12.65 4.17
N THR A 244 -5.44 -11.74 3.43
CA THR A 244 -4.52 -10.73 3.96
C THR A 244 -5.32 -9.51 4.39
N VAL A 245 -4.97 -8.94 5.54
CA VAL A 245 -5.65 -7.78 6.10
C VAL A 245 -4.79 -6.53 5.93
N GLU A 246 -5.35 -5.50 5.30
CA GLU A 246 -4.74 -4.17 5.25
C GLU A 246 -5.02 -3.41 6.54
N LEU A 247 -3.98 -2.76 7.09
CA LEU A 247 -4.08 -1.94 8.29
C LEU A 247 -3.51 -0.55 8.04
N ILE A 248 -4.32 0.49 8.27
CA ILE A 248 -3.88 1.89 8.31
C ILE A 248 -3.33 2.15 9.70
N CYS A 249 -2.01 2.27 9.82
CA CYS A 249 -1.32 2.41 11.11
C CYS A 249 -0.95 3.88 11.41
N ASP A 250 -1.90 4.79 11.23
CA ASP A 250 -1.76 6.23 11.50
C ASP A 250 -2.11 6.61 12.95
N LEU A 251 -2.68 5.67 13.73
CA LEU A 251 -3.19 5.83 15.10
C LEU A 251 -4.43 6.72 15.21
N VAL A 252 -5.02 7.07 14.07
CA VAL A 252 -6.29 7.82 13.93
C VAL A 252 -7.40 6.86 13.51
N HIS A 253 -7.22 6.14 12.39
CA HIS A 253 -8.15 5.14 11.89
C HIS A 253 -8.29 3.96 12.84
N LEU A 254 -7.18 3.53 13.43
CA LEU A 254 -7.13 2.39 14.34
C LEU A 254 -6.38 2.75 15.63
N HIS A 255 -7.02 2.48 16.76
CA HIS A 255 -6.31 2.51 18.03
C HIS A 255 -5.18 1.47 18.03
N PRO A 256 -4.00 1.74 18.65
CA PRO A 256 -2.87 0.80 18.67
C PRO A 256 -3.24 -0.62 19.13
N THR A 257 -4.20 -0.73 20.04
CA THR A 257 -4.69 -2.04 20.49
C THR A 257 -5.42 -2.81 19.38
N ALA A 258 -6.19 -2.12 18.53
CA ALA A 258 -6.90 -2.74 17.41
C ALA A 258 -5.90 -3.26 16.35
N VAL A 259 -4.90 -2.45 16.02
CA VAL A 259 -3.79 -2.87 15.13
C VAL A 259 -3.10 -4.11 15.69
N ARG A 260 -2.71 -4.08 16.97
CA ARG A 260 -2.03 -5.20 17.62
C ARG A 260 -2.87 -6.48 17.66
N LEU A 261 -4.17 -6.38 17.93
CA LEU A 261 -5.09 -7.53 17.95
C LEU A 261 -5.22 -8.13 16.55
N ALA A 262 -5.46 -7.31 15.54
CA ALA A 262 -5.58 -7.76 14.16
C ALA A 262 -4.28 -8.40 13.66
N ALA A 263 -3.13 -7.73 13.84
CA ALA A 263 -1.83 -8.24 13.41
C ALA A 263 -1.44 -9.55 14.11
N ARG A 264 -1.73 -9.68 15.41
CA ARG A 264 -1.45 -10.94 16.14
C ARG A 264 -2.34 -12.09 15.69
N HIS A 265 -3.61 -11.83 15.41
CA HIS A 265 -4.52 -12.87 14.93
C HIS A 265 -4.21 -13.27 13.49
N ALA A 266 -4.04 -12.30 12.60
CA ALA A 266 -3.66 -12.56 11.21
C ALA A 266 -2.27 -13.20 11.10
N GLY A 267 -1.36 -12.84 11.99
CA GLY A 267 0.04 -13.27 11.95
C GLY A 267 0.84 -12.60 10.85
N LEU A 268 2.14 -12.91 10.84
CA LEU A 268 3.12 -12.28 9.96
C LEU A 268 2.72 -12.32 8.48
N LYS A 269 2.27 -13.48 8.01
CA LYS A 269 2.02 -13.73 6.58
C LYS A 269 0.72 -13.13 6.04
N ARG A 270 -0.14 -12.61 6.91
CA ARG A 270 -1.44 -12.07 6.51
C ARG A 270 -1.66 -10.60 6.91
N THR A 271 -0.66 -9.95 7.47
CA THR A 271 -0.73 -8.52 7.81
C THR A 271 0.01 -7.71 6.75
N VAL A 272 -0.63 -6.69 6.19
CA VAL A 272 -0.01 -5.69 5.34
C VAL A 272 -0.34 -4.29 5.85
N LEU A 273 0.68 -3.44 5.98
CA LEU A 273 0.50 -2.02 6.25
C LEU A 273 0.25 -1.30 4.93
N ILE A 274 -0.68 -0.37 4.96
CA ILE A 274 -0.99 0.52 3.85
C ILE A 274 -1.09 1.96 4.35
N THR A 275 -1.01 2.92 3.45
CA THR A 275 -1.22 4.31 3.83
C THR A 275 -2.67 4.74 3.69
N ASP A 276 -3.37 4.34 2.66
CA ASP A 276 -4.62 4.97 2.24
C ASP A 276 -4.47 6.51 2.13
N ALA A 277 -3.28 6.94 1.70
CA ALA A 277 -2.86 8.34 1.69
C ALA A 277 -3.54 9.11 0.58
N ILE A 278 -3.99 10.32 0.91
CA ILE A 278 -4.51 11.29 -0.06
C ILE A 278 -3.43 12.31 -0.46
N ALA A 279 -3.74 13.24 -1.33
CA ALA A 279 -2.82 14.29 -1.78
C ALA A 279 -2.14 15.06 -0.64
N ALA A 280 -2.74 15.11 0.55
CA ALA A 280 -2.21 15.80 1.73
C ALA A 280 -0.96 15.13 2.36
N ALA A 281 -0.70 13.86 2.06
CA ALA A 281 0.44 13.14 2.61
C ALA A 281 1.76 13.82 2.22
N GLY A 282 2.60 14.12 3.23
CA GLY A 282 3.85 14.84 3.04
C GLY A 282 3.71 16.34 2.77
N VAL A 283 2.50 16.91 2.91
CA VAL A 283 2.25 18.37 2.71
C VAL A 283 1.77 19.02 4.00
N GLY A 284 0.71 18.50 4.62
CA GLY A 284 0.14 19.01 5.87
C GLY A 284 -1.30 19.50 5.74
N ASP A 285 -1.71 20.35 6.69
CA ASP A 285 -3.07 20.85 6.81
C ASP A 285 -3.49 21.69 5.59
N GLY A 286 -4.77 21.63 5.24
CA GLY A 286 -5.31 22.34 4.08
C GLY A 286 -6.63 21.76 3.59
N VAL A 287 -7.02 22.20 2.39
CA VAL A 287 -8.22 21.70 1.69
C VAL A 287 -7.77 20.95 0.45
N TYR A 288 -8.29 19.75 0.29
CA TYR A 288 -7.94 18.81 -0.78
C TYR A 288 -9.19 18.26 -1.46
N ASP A 289 -9.03 17.67 -2.62
CA ASP A 289 -10.09 16.95 -3.33
C ASP A 289 -9.81 15.44 -3.28
N VAL A 290 -10.84 14.68 -2.95
CA VAL A 290 -10.82 13.22 -3.05
C VAL A 290 -12.06 12.77 -3.81
N GLY A 291 -11.85 12.36 -5.05
CA GLY A 291 -12.97 11.90 -5.85
C GLY A 291 -14.08 12.95 -6.13
N GLY A 292 -13.76 14.26 -6.14
CA GLY A 292 -14.72 15.35 -6.30
C GLY A 292 -15.39 15.77 -4.98
N LEU A 293 -14.97 15.19 -3.85
CA LEU A 293 -15.43 15.59 -2.52
C LEU A 293 -14.37 16.45 -1.84
N GLU A 294 -14.80 17.57 -1.23
CA GLU A 294 -13.91 18.43 -0.45
C GLU A 294 -13.51 17.72 0.86
N VAL A 295 -12.21 17.62 1.11
CA VAL A 295 -11.61 17.08 2.33
C VAL A 295 -10.81 18.16 3.03
N ARG A 296 -11.03 18.33 4.33
CA ARG A 296 -10.24 19.24 5.18
C ARG A 296 -9.29 18.44 6.06
N VAL A 297 -8.04 18.85 6.04
CA VAL A 297 -7.02 18.32 6.92
C VAL A 297 -6.74 19.33 8.00
N VAL A 298 -6.91 18.93 9.26
CA VAL A 298 -6.63 19.71 10.44
C VAL A 298 -5.87 18.83 11.44
N ASP A 299 -4.73 19.30 11.91
CA ASP A 299 -3.83 18.53 12.78
C ASP A 299 -3.46 17.15 12.18
N GLY A 300 -3.29 17.11 10.85
CA GLY A 300 -2.97 15.90 10.11
C GLY A 300 -4.14 14.91 9.91
N VAL A 301 -5.36 15.23 10.38
CA VAL A 301 -6.54 14.37 10.27
C VAL A 301 -7.44 14.82 9.12
N PRO A 302 -7.57 14.01 8.04
CA PRO A 302 -8.45 14.33 6.91
C PRO A 302 -9.90 13.93 7.19
N THR A 303 -10.82 14.89 7.01
CA THR A 303 -12.27 14.67 7.17
C THR A 303 -13.04 15.25 5.99
N LEU A 304 -14.15 14.60 5.63
CA LEU A 304 -15.07 15.16 4.62
C LEU A 304 -15.61 16.51 5.10
N ALA A 305 -15.64 17.49 4.21
CA ALA A 305 -16.25 18.79 4.50
C ALA A 305 -17.72 18.61 4.89
N GLY A 306 -18.10 19.18 6.04
CA GLY A 306 -19.46 19.09 6.59
C GLY A 306 -19.81 17.77 7.31
N GLY A 307 -18.83 16.88 7.51
CA GLY A 307 -19.01 15.60 8.22
C GLY A 307 -17.87 15.28 9.19
N ALA A 308 -18.04 14.17 9.92
CA ALA A 308 -17.00 13.61 10.81
C ALA A 308 -16.32 12.37 10.22
N ALA A 309 -16.68 11.98 9.00
CA ALA A 309 -16.10 10.81 8.35
C ALA A 309 -14.65 11.11 7.93
N LEU A 310 -13.74 10.20 8.27
CA LEU A 310 -12.36 10.23 7.75
C LEU A 310 -12.39 10.01 6.23
N ALA A 311 -11.46 10.62 5.53
CA ALA A 311 -11.34 10.55 4.07
C ALA A 311 -9.90 10.25 3.68
N GLY A 312 -9.56 8.97 3.70
CA GLY A 312 -8.17 8.49 3.59
C GLY A 312 -7.28 9.02 4.71
N SER A 313 -5.99 9.05 4.51
CA SER A 313 -5.01 9.47 5.51
C SER A 313 -4.01 10.50 4.98
N THR A 314 -3.21 11.05 5.90
CA THR A 314 -1.98 11.81 5.58
C THR A 314 -0.72 10.99 5.85
N LEU A 315 -0.89 9.68 6.05
CA LEU A 315 0.14 8.75 6.46
C LEU A 315 1.19 8.52 5.37
N THR A 316 2.43 8.32 5.79
CA THR A 316 3.49 7.77 4.94
C THR A 316 3.94 6.42 5.48
N MET A 317 4.50 5.54 4.63
CA MET A 317 4.85 4.17 5.05
C MET A 317 5.93 4.13 6.14
N ASP A 318 6.86 5.08 6.17
CA ASP A 318 7.83 5.19 7.27
C ASP A 318 7.14 5.50 8.60
N MET A 319 6.12 6.36 8.58
CA MET A 319 5.33 6.65 9.76
C MET A 319 4.49 5.42 10.18
N ALA A 320 3.89 4.71 9.22
CA ALA A 320 3.16 3.46 9.47
C ALA A 320 4.08 2.41 10.13
N PHE A 321 5.28 2.20 9.56
CA PHE A 321 6.30 1.30 10.10
C PHE A 321 6.69 1.68 11.53
N ARG A 322 7.03 2.96 11.76
CA ARG A 322 7.42 3.47 13.08
C ARG A 322 6.31 3.32 14.12
N ASN A 323 5.06 3.62 13.75
CA ASN A 323 3.89 3.45 14.61
C ASN A 323 3.65 1.97 14.95
N ALA A 324 3.81 1.07 13.98
CA ALA A 324 3.68 -0.36 14.18
C ALA A 324 4.67 -0.87 15.24
N VAL A 325 5.93 -0.43 15.18
CA VAL A 325 6.97 -0.81 16.15
C VAL A 325 6.73 -0.12 17.50
N ASN A 326 6.66 1.21 17.52
CA ASN A 326 6.75 1.98 18.76
C ASN A 326 5.41 2.01 19.54
N SER A 327 4.27 1.95 18.84
CA SER A 327 2.95 2.13 19.44
C SER A 327 2.12 0.85 19.43
N CYS A 328 2.23 0.02 18.39
CA CYS A 328 1.40 -1.18 18.26
C CYS A 328 2.08 -2.45 18.76
N GLY A 329 3.40 -2.40 19.03
CA GLY A 329 4.16 -3.50 19.63
C GLY A 329 4.50 -4.64 18.69
N LEU A 330 4.64 -4.34 17.39
CA LEU A 330 5.22 -5.24 16.41
C LEU A 330 6.76 -5.20 16.56
N SER A 331 7.42 -6.34 16.38
CA SER A 331 8.88 -6.38 16.24
C SER A 331 9.32 -5.71 14.92
N LEU A 332 10.61 -5.36 14.81
CA LEU A 332 11.17 -4.82 13.55
C LEU A 332 10.92 -5.76 12.36
N VAL A 333 11.04 -7.08 12.58
CA VAL A 333 10.81 -8.09 11.53
C VAL A 333 9.34 -8.12 11.10
N GLU A 334 8.41 -8.12 12.07
CA GLU A 334 6.97 -8.10 11.77
C GLU A 334 6.57 -6.82 11.03
N ALA A 335 7.06 -5.68 11.49
CA ALA A 335 6.77 -4.39 10.85
C ALA A 335 7.36 -4.31 9.43
N ALA A 336 8.62 -4.77 9.22
CA ALA A 336 9.25 -4.80 7.90
C ALA A 336 8.53 -5.77 6.95
N TYR A 337 8.10 -6.93 7.46
CA TYR A 337 7.32 -7.87 6.66
C TYR A 337 5.98 -7.25 6.22
N ALA A 338 5.26 -6.65 7.15
CA ALA A 338 3.97 -6.03 6.88
C ALA A 338 4.07 -4.78 5.99
N ALA A 339 5.13 -3.96 6.14
CA ALA A 339 5.32 -2.74 5.35
C ALA A 339 5.95 -2.98 3.97
N SER A 340 6.53 -4.16 3.72
CA SER A 340 7.30 -4.41 2.50
C SER A 340 7.01 -5.79 1.90
N THR A 341 7.37 -6.85 2.63
CA THR A 341 7.40 -8.22 2.11
C THR A 341 6.01 -8.69 1.69
N ARG A 342 5.00 -8.49 2.55
CA ARG A 342 3.65 -8.99 2.25
C ARG A 342 3.04 -8.32 1.03
N GLY A 343 3.19 -7.00 0.89
CA GLY A 343 2.73 -6.27 -0.30
C GLY A 343 3.40 -6.78 -1.59
N ALA A 344 4.71 -6.98 -1.56
CA ALA A 344 5.46 -7.53 -2.69
C ALA A 344 5.01 -8.95 -3.06
N GLU A 345 4.79 -9.83 -2.07
CA GLU A 345 4.29 -11.20 -2.29
C GLU A 345 2.89 -11.22 -2.92
N LEU A 346 1.97 -10.37 -2.46
CA LEU A 346 0.64 -10.22 -3.05
C LEU A 346 0.71 -9.83 -4.53
N LEU A 347 1.66 -8.97 -4.87
CA LEU A 347 1.84 -8.48 -6.23
C LEU A 347 2.75 -9.40 -7.09
N GLY A 348 3.35 -10.43 -6.50
CA GLY A 348 4.29 -11.32 -7.22
C GLY A 348 5.56 -10.61 -7.69
N LEU A 349 6.09 -9.67 -6.90
CA LEU A 349 7.26 -8.86 -7.25
C LEU A 349 8.53 -9.34 -6.53
N ASP A 350 9.66 -9.27 -7.22
CA ASP A 350 10.99 -9.61 -6.68
C ASP A 350 11.59 -8.41 -5.90
N THR A 351 10.86 -7.89 -4.94
CA THR A 351 11.26 -6.79 -4.04
C THR A 351 10.72 -7.01 -2.63
N GLY A 352 10.84 -6.04 -1.75
CA GLY A 352 10.28 -6.06 -0.39
C GLY A 352 11.00 -7.01 0.58
N LYS A 353 12.18 -7.52 0.21
CA LYS A 353 13.03 -8.40 1.04
C LYS A 353 14.49 -8.05 0.86
N LEU A 354 15.26 -8.03 1.96
CA LEU A 354 16.72 -7.99 1.89
C LEU A 354 17.25 -9.41 1.73
N GLN A 355 17.19 -9.90 0.48
CA GLN A 355 17.57 -11.26 0.11
C GLN A 355 18.24 -11.26 -1.27
N PRO A 356 19.29 -12.10 -1.49
CA PRO A 356 19.93 -12.20 -2.80
C PRO A 356 18.95 -12.43 -3.94
N GLY A 357 19.13 -11.69 -5.03
CA GLY A 357 18.29 -11.75 -6.22
C GLY A 357 17.10 -10.76 -6.23
N CYS A 358 16.67 -10.23 -5.09
CA CYS A 358 15.67 -9.18 -5.05
C CYS A 358 16.20 -7.85 -5.60
N ALA A 359 15.31 -6.98 -6.06
CA ALA A 359 15.67 -5.60 -6.40
C ALA A 359 16.31 -4.92 -5.18
N ALA A 360 17.31 -4.08 -5.43
CA ALA A 360 17.96 -3.32 -4.37
C ALA A 360 17.10 -2.10 -3.98
N ASP A 361 15.93 -2.41 -3.43
CA ASP A 361 15.00 -1.49 -2.80
C ASP A 361 15.18 -1.58 -1.29
N LEU A 362 15.70 -0.52 -0.67
CA LEU A 362 15.99 -0.51 0.76
C LEU A 362 15.90 0.90 1.35
N VAL A 363 15.67 0.97 2.65
CA VAL A 363 15.66 2.19 3.44
C VAL A 363 16.65 2.05 4.58
N VAL A 364 17.50 3.05 4.74
CA VAL A 364 18.34 3.21 5.92
C VAL A 364 17.62 4.13 6.88
N LEU A 365 17.28 3.61 8.05
CA LEU A 365 16.59 4.33 9.11
C LEU A 365 17.57 4.79 10.18
N ASP A 366 17.30 5.96 10.79
CA ASP A 366 18.00 6.45 11.97
C ASP A 366 17.56 5.73 13.26
N ALA A 367 18.04 6.19 14.40
CA ALA A 367 17.73 5.61 15.72
C ALA A 367 16.24 5.76 16.10
N GLU A 368 15.57 6.77 15.56
CA GLU A 368 14.15 7.05 15.74
C GLU A 368 13.27 6.36 14.67
N LEU A 369 13.86 5.48 13.85
CA LEU A 369 13.21 4.78 12.73
C LEU A 369 12.66 5.73 11.65
N ARG A 370 13.36 6.86 11.38
CA ARG A 370 13.03 7.78 10.29
C ARG A 370 13.93 7.49 9.09
N PRO A 371 13.45 7.59 7.85
CA PRO A 371 14.27 7.45 6.67
C PRO A 371 15.41 8.48 6.66
N ARG A 372 16.63 8.00 6.53
CA ARG A 372 17.81 8.82 6.32
C ARG A 372 18.25 8.75 4.87
N ASP A 373 18.28 7.54 4.32
CA ASP A 373 18.64 7.28 2.93
C ASP A 373 17.67 6.25 2.35
N VAL A 374 17.31 6.41 1.09
CA VAL A 374 16.43 5.50 0.35
C VAL A 374 17.13 5.07 -0.93
N MET A 375 17.14 3.77 -1.20
CA MET A 375 17.60 3.22 -2.46
C MET A 375 16.46 2.53 -3.18
N SER A 376 16.29 2.80 -4.47
CA SER A 376 15.31 2.15 -5.31
C SER A 376 16.00 1.57 -6.55
N LYS A 377 15.88 0.26 -6.74
CA LYS A 377 16.51 -0.49 -7.85
C LYS A 377 18.02 -0.23 -7.95
N GLY A 378 18.70 -0.08 -6.80
CA GLY A 378 20.12 0.19 -6.70
C GLY A 378 20.54 1.64 -6.93
N GLU A 379 19.60 2.56 -7.08
CA GLU A 379 19.86 4.00 -7.21
C GLU A 379 19.43 4.75 -5.94
N TRP A 380 20.30 5.63 -5.43
CA TRP A 380 19.94 6.50 -4.32
C TRP A 380 18.90 7.52 -4.73
N VAL A 381 17.81 7.58 -3.96
CA VAL A 381 16.80 8.63 -4.11
C VAL A 381 17.38 9.95 -3.61
N LYS A 382 17.54 10.90 -4.52
CA LYS A 382 18.03 12.24 -4.18
C LYS A 382 16.86 13.15 -3.86
N ASP A 383 17.03 14.02 -2.87
CA ASP A 383 16.14 15.17 -2.72
C ASP A 383 16.21 16.00 -4.00
N GLN A 384 15.10 16.12 -4.71
CA GLN A 384 15.02 17.17 -5.71
C GLN A 384 14.99 18.48 -4.92
N VAL A 385 16.10 19.20 -4.94
CA VAL A 385 16.11 20.62 -4.56
C VAL A 385 15.19 21.28 -5.58
N ASP A 386 13.99 21.67 -5.12
CA ASP A 386 13.06 22.45 -5.92
C ASP A 386 13.80 23.71 -6.38
N GLY A 387 14.08 23.77 -7.70
CA GLY A 387 14.66 24.92 -8.36
C GLY A 387 13.57 25.93 -8.76
#